data_7e940e2d2e680b7fe06d263146cec56f
#
_entry.id   7e940e2d2e680b7fe06d263146cec56f
#
_cell.length_a   1.000
_cell.length_b   1.000
_cell.length_c   1.000
_cell.angle_alpha   90.00
_cell.angle_beta   90.00
_cell.angle_gamma   90.00
#
_symmetry.space_group_name_H-M   'P 1'
#
loop_
_entity.id
_entity.type
_entity.pdbx_description
1 polymer ?
#
loop_
_entity_poly.entity_id
_entity_poly.type
_entity_poly.pdbx_seq_one_letter_code
_entity_poly.pdbx_strand_id
1 'polypeptide(L)'
;MRPDKNPNLFCKSFLTAVLALTLSVSTGALAAGKHSGGHGHGQAANIGKPGKASEITRTVTVTMADNSYSPEKIEVKKGETIRFVVKNKGEFVHEFNIGTAKMHKAHQKEMMMMVEHGVLEPDKINHAMMKMDMGGGKTMEHNDPNSALVEPKKSAEIIWKFDTDARLEFACNVPGHYESGMVGKISVH
;
A
#
# COMPACT_ATOMS: atom_id res chain seq x y z
N MET A 1 28.21 63.01 -44.39
CA MET A 1 27.20 64.03 -44.47
C MET A 1 26.07 63.74 -43.52
N ARG A 2 25.96 64.54 -42.52
CA ARG A 2 24.73 64.73 -41.70
C ARG A 2 23.68 65.40 -42.57
N PRO A 3 22.44 65.65 -42.16
CA PRO A 3 21.80 65.57 -40.83
C PRO A 3 20.41 64.87 -40.85
N ASP A 4 19.77 64.63 -39.81
CA ASP A 4 19.06 65.36 -38.74
C ASP A 4 17.54 65.05 -38.64
N LYS A 5 17.14 64.93 -37.41
CA LYS A 5 15.98 65.46 -36.68
C LYS A 5 14.83 64.54 -36.30
N ASN A 6 14.83 64.35 -35.01
CA ASN A 6 13.65 64.15 -34.12
C ASN A 6 12.65 65.34 -34.32
N PRO A 7 11.36 65.26 -33.95
CA PRO A 7 10.93 65.13 -32.56
C PRO A 7 9.56 64.46 -32.28
N ASN A 8 9.47 64.00 -31.05
CA ASN A 8 8.34 64.05 -30.12
C ASN A 8 6.88 63.97 -30.61
N LEU A 9 6.15 62.96 -30.09
CA LEU A 9 4.82 63.25 -29.57
C LEU A 9 4.45 62.35 -28.41
N PHE A 10 4.21 62.97 -27.27
CA PHE A 10 3.66 62.42 -26.06
C PHE A 10 2.24 61.87 -26.31
N CYS A 11 1.96 60.65 -25.92
CA CYS A 11 0.61 60.26 -25.62
C CYS A 11 0.62 59.47 -24.29
N LYS A 12 0.16 60.11 -23.24
CA LYS A 12 -0.12 59.54 -21.94
C LYS A 12 -1.39 58.71 -22.06
N SER A 13 -1.32 57.43 -21.96
CA SER A 13 -2.50 56.60 -21.73
C SER A 13 -2.37 55.93 -20.38
N PHE A 14 -3.26 56.30 -19.50
CA PHE A 14 -3.50 55.67 -18.20
C PHE A 14 -3.94 54.22 -18.41
N LEU A 15 -3.15 53.32 -17.98
CA LEU A 15 -3.55 51.88 -17.90
C LEU A 15 -3.91 51.56 -16.46
N THR A 16 -5.20 51.52 -16.22
CA THR A 16 -5.77 51.00 -14.96
C THR A 16 -5.49 49.53 -14.85
N ALA A 17 -4.61 49.15 -13.90
CA ALA A 17 -4.37 47.78 -13.57
C ALA A 17 -5.57 47.23 -12.76
N VAL A 18 -6.37 46.40 -13.39
CA VAL A 18 -7.37 45.58 -12.71
C VAL A 18 -6.66 44.34 -12.15
N LEU A 19 -6.45 44.32 -10.84
CA LEU A 19 -5.91 43.18 -10.11
C LEU A 19 -7.02 42.14 -9.99
N ALA A 20 -7.08 41.20 -10.90
CA ALA A 20 -7.93 40.01 -10.79
C ALA A 20 -7.34 39.05 -9.79
N LEU A 21 -7.90 39.05 -8.58
CA LEU A 21 -7.59 38.09 -7.52
C LEU A 21 -8.25 36.75 -7.88
N THR A 22 -7.52 35.84 -8.54
CA THR A 22 -7.99 34.48 -8.79
C THR A 22 -7.87 33.69 -7.53
N LEU A 23 -9.01 33.46 -6.85
CA LEU A 23 -9.13 32.48 -5.78
C LEU A 23 -8.95 31.09 -6.39
N SER A 24 -7.76 30.50 -6.22
CA SER A 24 -7.51 29.13 -6.55
C SER A 24 -8.16 28.25 -5.48
N VAL A 25 -9.37 27.76 -5.75
CA VAL A 25 -10.01 26.73 -4.95
C VAL A 25 -9.29 25.41 -5.27
N SER A 26 -8.34 25.03 -4.44
CA SER A 26 -7.77 23.68 -4.48
C SER A 26 -8.84 22.71 -3.98
N THR A 27 -9.56 22.09 -4.90
CA THR A 27 -10.39 20.92 -4.59
C THR A 27 -9.45 19.78 -4.24
N GLY A 28 -9.28 19.56 -2.93
CA GLY A 28 -8.66 18.35 -2.43
C GLY A 28 -9.48 17.16 -2.92
N ALA A 29 -8.94 16.40 -3.84
CA ALA A 29 -9.51 15.11 -4.21
C ALA A 29 -9.44 14.20 -3.01
N LEU A 30 -10.55 14.05 -2.28
CA LEU A 30 -10.76 12.96 -1.36
C LEU A 30 -10.88 11.69 -2.21
N ALA A 31 -9.78 11.00 -2.39
CA ALA A 31 -9.78 9.64 -2.90
C ALA A 31 -10.39 8.73 -1.84
N ALA A 32 -11.71 8.80 -1.68
CA ALA A 32 -12.47 7.76 -1.02
C ALA A 32 -12.59 6.60 -2.00
N GLY A 33 -11.58 5.75 -2.06
CA GLY A 33 -11.63 4.48 -2.74
C GLY A 33 -12.76 3.65 -2.15
N LYS A 34 -13.91 3.60 -2.82
CA LYS A 34 -14.94 2.60 -2.57
C LYS A 34 -14.37 1.25 -2.96
N HIS A 35 -13.79 0.53 -2.01
CA HIS A 35 -13.51 -0.89 -2.17
C HIS A 35 -14.82 -1.66 -2.19
N SER A 36 -15.44 -1.77 -3.36
CA SER A 36 -16.60 -2.61 -3.62
C SER A 36 -16.13 -3.88 -4.33
N GLY A 37 -15.58 -4.79 -3.57
CA GLY A 37 -15.13 -6.11 -3.96
C GLY A 37 -15.17 -7.08 -2.79
N GLY A 38 -16.13 -6.85 -1.86
CA GLY A 38 -16.31 -7.74 -0.73
C GLY A 38 -17.03 -9.01 -1.16
N HIS A 39 -16.34 -10.13 -1.22
CA HIS A 39 -16.97 -11.42 -1.05
C HIS A 39 -17.41 -11.53 0.42
N GLY A 40 -18.61 -10.99 0.72
CA GLY A 40 -19.20 -11.06 2.03
C GLY A 40 -19.57 -12.47 2.39
N HIS A 41 -19.00 -13.01 3.46
CA HIS A 41 -19.63 -14.00 4.31
C HIS A 41 -19.01 -13.97 5.70
N GLY A 42 -19.73 -13.42 6.64
CA GLY A 42 -19.34 -13.27 8.03
C GLY A 42 -18.77 -11.87 8.30
N GLN A 43 -19.01 -11.34 9.50
CA GLN A 43 -18.38 -10.10 9.93
C GLN A 43 -16.89 -10.23 9.73
N ALA A 44 -16.32 -9.40 8.84
CA ALA A 44 -14.89 -9.36 8.64
C ALA A 44 -14.24 -9.12 10.00
N ALA A 45 -13.30 -9.98 10.38
CA ALA A 45 -12.60 -9.80 11.63
C ALA A 45 -11.97 -8.41 11.62
N ASN A 46 -12.20 -7.63 12.69
CA ASN A 46 -11.50 -6.37 12.83
C ASN A 46 -10.03 -6.67 13.09
N ILE A 47 -9.17 -6.45 12.11
CA ILE A 47 -7.71 -6.63 12.21
C ILE A 47 -6.97 -5.31 12.45
N GLY A 48 -7.68 -4.21 12.61
CA GLY A 48 -7.15 -2.86 12.57
C GLY A 48 -7.45 -2.18 11.24
N LYS A 49 -6.68 -1.16 10.91
CA LYS A 49 -6.87 -0.34 9.70
C LYS A 49 -5.58 0.31 9.24
N PRO A 50 -5.52 0.82 7.98
CA PRO A 50 -4.42 1.65 7.53
C PRO A 50 -4.19 2.83 8.47
N GLY A 51 -2.94 3.01 8.88
CA GLY A 51 -2.51 4.13 9.72
C GLY A 51 -2.08 5.33 8.90
N LYS A 52 -2.02 6.50 9.54
CA LYS A 52 -1.47 7.71 8.92
C LYS A 52 -0.01 7.90 9.31
N ALA A 53 0.81 8.45 8.42
CA ALA A 53 2.22 8.72 8.70
C ALA A 53 2.44 9.62 9.92
N SER A 54 1.51 10.56 10.17
CA SER A 54 1.55 11.45 11.35
C SER A 54 1.20 10.76 12.67
N GLU A 55 0.63 9.54 12.63
CA GLU A 55 0.21 8.78 13.82
C GLU A 55 1.22 7.69 14.20
N ILE A 56 2.31 7.54 13.45
CA ILE A 56 3.32 6.49 13.69
C ILE A 56 3.95 6.69 15.06
N THR A 57 3.82 5.67 15.92
CA THR A 57 4.44 5.64 17.25
C THR A 57 5.83 5.03 17.24
N ARG A 58 6.06 4.06 16.35
CA ARG A 58 7.37 3.43 16.13
C ARG A 58 7.45 2.74 14.77
N THR A 59 8.68 2.40 14.40
CA THR A 59 8.98 1.59 13.22
C THR A 59 9.49 0.22 13.64
N VAL A 60 8.97 -0.83 12.98
CA VAL A 60 9.43 -2.21 13.12
C VAL A 60 10.00 -2.66 11.79
N THR A 61 11.27 -3.07 11.79
CA THR A 61 11.86 -3.72 10.62
C THR A 61 11.57 -5.21 10.70
N VAL A 62 10.97 -5.75 9.63
CA VAL A 62 10.73 -7.18 9.46
C VAL A 62 11.60 -7.67 8.31
N THR A 63 12.47 -8.61 8.59
CA THR A 63 13.26 -9.30 7.56
C THR A 63 12.56 -10.59 7.19
N MET A 64 12.37 -10.80 5.89
CA MET A 64 11.94 -12.05 5.29
C MET A 64 13.14 -12.76 4.71
N ALA A 65 13.31 -14.02 5.05
CA ALA A 65 14.19 -14.94 4.37
C ALA A 65 13.34 -16.13 3.90
N ASP A 66 13.92 -17.02 3.11
CA ASP A 66 13.15 -18.15 2.60
C ASP A 66 12.59 -18.97 3.76
N ASN A 67 11.24 -19.05 3.80
CA ASN A 67 10.41 -19.67 4.82
C ASN A 67 10.50 -19.12 6.25
N SER A 68 10.96 -17.89 6.45
CA SER A 68 11.07 -17.33 7.81
C SER A 68 10.91 -15.81 7.88
N TYR A 69 10.52 -15.33 9.07
CA TYR A 69 10.52 -13.91 9.45
C TYR A 69 11.46 -13.65 10.62
N SER A 70 12.01 -12.45 10.66
CA SER A 70 12.71 -11.92 11.83
C SER A 70 12.27 -10.48 12.08
N PRO A 71 11.66 -10.15 13.25
CA PRO A 71 11.30 -11.06 14.34
C PRO A 71 10.13 -12.00 13.99
N GLU A 72 9.98 -13.12 14.69
CA GLU A 72 8.83 -14.04 14.57
C GLU A 72 7.63 -13.61 15.43
N LYS A 73 7.84 -12.68 16.36
CA LYS A 73 6.81 -12.15 17.24
C LYS A 73 6.92 -10.63 17.37
N ILE A 74 5.78 -9.97 17.30
CA ILE A 74 5.66 -8.53 17.43
C ILE A 74 4.62 -8.23 18.52
N GLU A 75 5.07 -7.56 19.58
CA GLU A 75 4.19 -7.05 20.65
C GLU A 75 3.68 -5.66 20.25
N VAL A 76 2.38 -5.44 20.42
CA VAL A 76 1.70 -4.21 19.99
C VAL A 76 0.75 -3.75 21.10
N LYS A 77 0.70 -2.46 21.35
CA LYS A 77 -0.31 -1.87 22.23
C LYS A 77 -1.59 -1.58 21.45
N LYS A 78 -2.75 -1.79 22.06
CA LYS A 78 -4.02 -1.41 21.47
C LYS A 78 -4.04 0.09 21.14
N GLY A 79 -4.44 0.42 19.92
CA GLY A 79 -4.43 1.80 19.40
C GLY A 79 -3.09 2.25 18.80
N GLU A 80 -2.05 1.45 18.92
CA GLU A 80 -0.72 1.75 18.37
C GLU A 80 -0.74 1.78 16.85
N THR A 81 -0.01 2.73 16.26
CA THR A 81 0.23 2.81 14.80
C THR A 81 1.70 2.51 14.53
N ILE A 82 1.93 1.45 13.80
CA ILE A 82 3.29 0.98 13.49
C ILE A 82 3.57 1.15 12.00
N ARG A 83 4.77 1.67 11.70
CA ARG A 83 5.36 1.53 10.37
C ARG A 83 6.15 0.23 10.33
N PHE A 84 5.76 -0.69 9.47
CA PHE A 84 6.55 -1.87 9.13
C PHE A 84 7.43 -1.56 7.93
N VAL A 85 8.73 -1.75 8.07
CA VAL A 85 9.70 -1.75 6.97
C VAL A 85 10.05 -3.20 6.69
N VAL A 86 9.46 -3.76 5.65
CA VAL A 86 9.59 -5.17 5.30
C VAL A 86 10.71 -5.33 4.28
N LYS A 87 11.68 -6.18 4.55
CA LYS A 87 12.87 -6.40 3.71
C LYS A 87 12.96 -7.86 3.32
N ASN A 88 12.89 -8.14 2.03
CA ASN A 88 13.12 -9.47 1.52
C ASN A 88 14.62 -9.72 1.31
N LYS A 89 15.19 -10.64 2.09
CA LYS A 89 16.58 -11.10 2.00
C LYS A 89 16.70 -12.47 1.34
N GLY A 90 15.57 -13.14 1.09
CA GLY A 90 15.49 -14.43 0.43
C GLY A 90 15.72 -14.34 -1.09
N GLU A 91 15.57 -15.48 -1.74
CA GLU A 91 15.72 -15.63 -3.20
C GLU A 91 14.36 -15.73 -3.90
N PHE A 92 13.26 -15.86 -3.13
CA PHE A 92 11.89 -15.95 -3.65
C PHE A 92 11.09 -14.69 -3.33
N VAL A 93 9.98 -14.49 -4.06
CA VAL A 93 8.98 -13.50 -3.67
C VAL A 93 8.35 -13.93 -2.35
N HIS A 94 8.24 -13.00 -1.41
CA HIS A 94 7.56 -13.20 -0.14
C HIS A 94 6.48 -12.16 0.09
N GLU A 95 5.49 -12.52 0.85
CA GLU A 95 4.45 -11.63 1.31
C GLU A 95 4.61 -11.34 2.81
N PHE A 96 4.32 -10.13 3.22
CA PHE A 96 4.03 -9.77 4.61
C PHE A 96 2.58 -9.32 4.67
N ASN A 97 1.71 -10.15 5.19
CA ASN A 97 0.27 -9.91 5.26
C ASN A 97 -0.18 -10.02 6.72
N ILE A 98 -0.84 -8.97 7.23
CA ILE A 98 -1.40 -8.93 8.59
C ILE A 98 -2.84 -9.44 8.53
N GLY A 99 -3.15 -10.48 9.29
CA GLY A 99 -4.48 -11.06 9.28
C GLY A 99 -4.74 -12.00 10.45
N THR A 100 -5.86 -12.69 10.38
CA THR A 100 -6.15 -13.85 11.20
C THR A 100 -5.86 -15.12 10.41
N ALA A 101 -5.63 -16.25 11.06
CA ALA A 101 -5.41 -17.54 10.40
C ALA A 101 -6.53 -17.88 9.38
N LYS A 102 -7.78 -17.49 9.70
CA LYS A 102 -8.91 -17.68 8.78
C LYS A 102 -8.78 -16.82 7.51
N MET A 103 -8.30 -15.59 7.65
CA MET A 103 -8.06 -14.70 6.50
C MET A 103 -6.95 -15.22 5.63
N HIS A 104 -5.83 -15.63 6.21
CA HIS A 104 -4.71 -16.23 5.47
C HIS A 104 -5.16 -17.46 4.67
N LYS A 105 -5.94 -18.36 5.28
CA LYS A 105 -6.49 -19.53 4.58
C LYS A 105 -7.37 -19.16 3.38
N ALA A 106 -8.11 -18.06 3.45
CA ALA A 106 -8.90 -17.57 2.32
C ALA A 106 -8.00 -16.96 1.24
N HIS A 107 -7.03 -16.13 1.66
CA HIS A 107 -6.12 -15.41 0.79
C HIS A 107 -5.16 -16.32 0.01
N GLN A 108 -4.75 -17.47 0.57
CA GLN A 108 -3.95 -18.48 -0.13
C GLN A 108 -4.56 -18.92 -1.47
N LYS A 109 -5.91 -18.92 -1.58
CA LYS A 109 -6.59 -19.25 -2.84
C LYS A 109 -6.38 -18.18 -3.90
N GLU A 110 -6.35 -16.92 -3.49
CA GLU A 110 -6.11 -15.78 -4.38
C GLU A 110 -4.65 -15.79 -4.83
N MET A 111 -3.72 -16.09 -3.93
CA MET A 111 -2.31 -16.21 -4.25
C MET A 111 -2.05 -17.37 -5.22
N MET A 112 -2.76 -18.50 -5.08
CA MET A 112 -2.67 -19.61 -6.03
C MET A 112 -3.14 -19.18 -7.43
N MET A 113 -4.26 -18.44 -7.52
CA MET A 113 -4.72 -17.90 -8.81
C MET A 113 -3.71 -16.94 -9.44
N MET A 114 -3.01 -16.13 -8.64
CA MET A 114 -1.96 -15.25 -9.16
C MET A 114 -0.80 -16.05 -9.78
N VAL A 115 -0.43 -17.18 -9.18
CA VAL A 115 0.57 -18.09 -9.76
C VAL A 115 0.06 -18.73 -11.04
N GLU A 116 -1.16 -19.27 -11.03
CA GLU A 116 -1.78 -19.92 -12.20
C GLU A 116 -1.91 -19.00 -13.41
N HIS A 117 -2.13 -17.69 -13.17
CA HIS A 117 -2.24 -16.70 -14.23
C HIS A 117 -0.90 -16.00 -14.58
N GLY A 118 0.21 -16.41 -13.97
CA GLY A 118 1.54 -15.84 -14.25
C GLY A 118 1.73 -14.40 -13.75
N VAL A 119 0.92 -13.98 -12.77
CA VAL A 119 1.10 -12.71 -12.06
C VAL A 119 2.24 -12.81 -11.06
N LEU A 120 2.30 -13.96 -10.38
CA LEU A 120 3.31 -14.28 -9.39
C LEU A 120 4.18 -15.45 -9.88
N GLU A 121 5.47 -15.18 -10.03
CA GLU A 121 6.50 -16.18 -10.31
C GLU A 121 7.38 -16.35 -9.06
N PRO A 122 8.23 -17.38 -8.98
CA PRO A 122 9.01 -17.64 -7.76
C PRO A 122 9.87 -16.45 -7.30
N ASP A 123 10.46 -15.70 -8.22
CA ASP A 123 11.44 -14.65 -7.92
C ASP A 123 11.03 -13.26 -8.43
N LYS A 124 9.86 -13.13 -9.07
CA LYS A 124 9.38 -11.84 -9.59
C LYS A 124 7.86 -11.72 -9.62
N ILE A 125 7.40 -10.50 -9.73
CA ILE A 125 5.99 -10.12 -9.83
C ILE A 125 5.76 -9.46 -11.18
N ASN A 126 4.78 -9.94 -11.93
CA ASN A 126 4.32 -9.25 -13.13
C ASN A 126 3.38 -8.10 -12.76
N HIS A 127 3.96 -6.94 -12.45
CA HIS A 127 3.21 -5.77 -12.01
C HIS A 127 2.16 -5.29 -13.02
N ALA A 128 2.34 -5.54 -14.31
CA ALA A 128 1.36 -5.18 -15.33
C ALA A 128 0.07 -6.01 -15.22
N MET A 129 0.15 -7.18 -14.59
CA MET A 129 -0.97 -8.12 -14.41
C MET A 129 -1.54 -8.12 -12.99
N MET A 130 -1.05 -7.27 -12.09
CA MET A 130 -1.55 -7.17 -10.69
C MET A 130 -3.04 -6.79 -10.64
N LYS A 131 -3.56 -6.21 -11.70
CA LYS A 131 -4.98 -5.96 -11.90
C LYS A 131 -5.48 -6.83 -13.04
N MET A 132 -6.21 -7.88 -12.72
CA MET A 132 -6.75 -8.83 -13.69
C MET A 132 -8.23 -8.59 -13.95
N ASP A 133 -8.66 -8.66 -15.21
CA ASP A 133 -10.05 -8.76 -15.58
C ASP A 133 -10.48 -10.23 -15.48
N MET A 134 -11.38 -10.50 -14.55
CA MET A 134 -11.92 -11.85 -14.30
C MET A 134 -13.15 -12.16 -15.18
N GLY A 135 -13.46 -11.27 -16.13
CA GLY A 135 -14.66 -11.36 -16.97
C GLY A 135 -15.93 -10.93 -16.24
N GLY A 136 -16.99 -10.65 -17.03
CA GLY A 136 -18.28 -10.22 -16.48
C GLY A 136 -18.24 -8.90 -15.69
N GLY A 137 -17.25 -8.02 -15.95
CA GLY A 137 -17.07 -6.74 -15.26
C GLY A 137 -16.46 -6.87 -13.86
N LYS A 138 -15.89 -8.01 -13.52
CA LYS A 138 -15.18 -8.25 -12.26
C LYS A 138 -13.68 -8.10 -12.50
N THR A 139 -13.03 -7.28 -11.67
CA THR A 139 -11.58 -7.20 -11.62
C THR A 139 -11.07 -7.78 -10.30
N MET A 140 -9.98 -8.52 -10.35
CA MET A 140 -9.18 -8.87 -9.17
C MET A 140 -7.98 -7.93 -9.14
N GLU A 141 -7.79 -7.25 -8.02
CA GLU A 141 -6.66 -6.37 -7.80
C GLU A 141 -6.03 -6.74 -6.46
N HIS A 142 -4.75 -7.07 -6.47
CA HIS A 142 -4.00 -7.39 -5.26
C HIS A 142 -3.32 -6.11 -4.76
N ASN A 143 -4.07 -5.32 -3.99
CA ASN A 143 -3.61 -4.06 -3.40
C ASN A 143 -4.20 -3.87 -2.00
N ASP A 144 -4.08 -4.90 -1.18
CA ASP A 144 -4.60 -4.86 0.19
C ASP A 144 -3.68 -4.05 1.09
N PRO A 145 -4.21 -3.06 1.84
CA PRO A 145 -3.39 -2.16 2.64
C PRO A 145 -2.69 -2.84 3.83
N ASN A 146 -3.10 -4.05 4.20
CA ASN A 146 -2.50 -4.89 5.23
C ASN A 146 -1.49 -5.89 4.67
N SER A 147 -1.19 -5.83 3.36
CA SER A 147 -0.32 -6.77 2.67
C SER A 147 0.74 -6.07 1.83
N ALA A 148 1.90 -6.68 1.72
CA ALA A 148 2.95 -6.31 0.79
C ALA A 148 3.63 -7.56 0.21
N LEU A 149 3.53 -7.73 -1.11
CA LEU A 149 4.37 -8.65 -1.87
C LEU A 149 5.71 -7.99 -2.17
N VAL A 150 6.81 -8.67 -1.90
CA VAL A 150 8.16 -8.12 -2.01
C VAL A 150 9.06 -9.08 -2.76
N GLU A 151 9.57 -8.64 -3.90
CA GLU A 151 10.55 -9.37 -4.69
C GLU A 151 11.89 -9.54 -3.94
N PRO A 152 12.73 -10.50 -4.33
CA PRO A 152 14.06 -10.68 -3.78
C PRO A 152 14.88 -9.39 -3.73
N LYS A 153 15.54 -9.14 -2.58
CA LYS A 153 16.42 -7.99 -2.32
C LYS A 153 15.70 -6.62 -2.37
N LYS A 154 14.37 -6.62 -2.43
CA LYS A 154 13.54 -5.41 -2.34
C LYS A 154 13.01 -5.18 -0.92
N SER A 155 12.33 -4.06 -0.74
CA SER A 155 11.64 -3.72 0.51
C SER A 155 10.35 -2.98 0.21
N ALA A 156 9.41 -3.07 1.16
CA ALA A 156 8.15 -2.35 1.14
C ALA A 156 7.81 -1.79 2.52
N GLU A 157 6.82 -0.92 2.59
CA GLU A 157 6.33 -0.35 3.85
C GLU A 157 4.84 -0.55 3.99
N ILE A 158 4.40 -0.86 5.21
CA ILE A 158 3.00 -0.85 5.63
C ILE A 158 2.88 0.03 6.87
N ILE A 159 1.88 0.91 6.91
CA ILE A 159 1.53 1.66 8.12
C ILE A 159 0.19 1.13 8.60
N TRP A 160 0.19 0.50 9.76
CA TRP A 160 -0.99 -0.17 10.30
C TRP A 160 -1.32 0.27 11.71
N LYS A 161 -2.60 0.57 11.98
CA LYS A 161 -3.13 0.92 13.29
C LYS A 161 -3.86 -0.28 13.89
N PHE A 162 -3.45 -0.67 15.08
CA PHE A 162 -3.98 -1.82 15.80
C PHE A 162 -5.07 -1.40 16.80
N ASP A 163 -6.29 -1.18 16.34
CA ASP A 163 -7.45 -0.88 17.18
C ASP A 163 -8.37 -2.10 17.36
N THR A 164 -7.79 -3.26 17.56
CA THR A 164 -8.46 -4.56 17.60
C THR A 164 -8.06 -5.37 18.83
N ASP A 165 -8.91 -6.32 19.21
CA ASP A 165 -8.63 -7.37 20.19
C ASP A 165 -8.49 -8.75 19.50
N ALA A 166 -8.41 -8.80 18.18
CA ALA A 166 -8.29 -10.04 17.42
C ALA A 166 -6.93 -10.71 17.66
N ARG A 167 -6.90 -12.02 17.60
CA ARG A 167 -5.65 -12.78 17.50
C ARG A 167 -5.12 -12.63 16.09
N LEU A 168 -4.00 -11.95 15.96
CA LEU A 168 -3.39 -11.63 14.69
C LEU A 168 -2.09 -12.42 14.49
N GLU A 169 -1.81 -12.65 13.24
CA GLU A 169 -0.53 -13.13 12.76
C GLU A 169 -0.12 -12.33 11.52
N PHE A 170 1.12 -12.40 11.16
CA PHE A 170 1.60 -11.98 9.85
C PHE A 170 2.16 -13.21 9.14
N ALA A 171 1.85 -13.34 7.87
CA ALA A 171 2.15 -14.55 7.13
C ALA A 171 2.51 -14.28 5.67
N CYS A 172 3.23 -15.24 5.09
CA CYS A 172 3.44 -15.33 3.66
C CYS A 172 2.42 -16.33 3.08
N ASN A 173 1.54 -15.84 2.21
CA ASN A 173 0.52 -16.67 1.56
C ASN A 173 0.93 -17.12 0.15
N VAL A 174 2.17 -16.85 -0.26
CA VAL A 174 2.76 -17.48 -1.45
C VAL A 174 2.61 -19.00 -1.30
N PRO A 175 2.11 -19.72 -2.33
CA PRO A 175 1.79 -21.13 -2.20
C PRO A 175 2.91 -21.96 -1.58
N GLY A 176 2.58 -22.72 -0.53
CA GLY A 176 3.50 -23.56 0.21
C GLY A 176 4.28 -22.88 1.35
N HIS A 177 4.36 -21.54 1.38
CA HIS A 177 5.16 -20.83 2.37
C HIS A 177 4.51 -20.81 3.77
N TYR A 178 3.19 -20.61 3.83
CA TYR A 178 2.46 -20.67 5.09
C TYR A 178 2.56 -22.07 5.73
N GLU A 179 2.36 -23.11 4.93
CA GLU A 179 2.44 -24.51 5.36
C GLU A 179 3.87 -24.90 5.79
N SER A 180 4.88 -24.27 5.22
CA SER A 180 6.28 -24.41 5.62
C SER A 180 6.63 -23.67 6.93
N GLY A 181 5.65 -22.96 7.52
CA GLY A 181 5.82 -22.25 8.79
C GLY A 181 6.24 -20.79 8.64
N MET A 182 6.17 -20.21 7.43
CA MET A 182 6.45 -18.77 7.25
C MET A 182 5.28 -17.93 7.81
N VAL A 183 5.19 -17.90 9.12
CA VAL A 183 4.18 -17.21 9.91
C VAL A 183 4.77 -16.66 11.20
N GLY A 184 4.37 -15.46 11.59
CA GLY A 184 4.75 -14.85 12.86
C GLY A 184 3.52 -14.35 13.62
N LYS A 185 3.69 -14.08 14.91
CA LYS A 185 2.59 -13.69 15.82
C LYS A 185 2.57 -12.20 16.07
N ILE A 186 1.36 -11.61 16.10
CA ILE A 186 1.12 -10.27 16.63
C ILE A 186 0.31 -10.42 17.91
N SER A 187 0.91 -9.97 19.03
CA SER A 187 0.24 -9.95 20.34
C SER A 187 -0.19 -8.52 20.65
N VAL A 188 -1.50 -8.26 20.64
CA VAL A 188 -2.07 -6.96 21.00
C VAL A 188 -2.46 -7.01 22.51
N HIS A 189 -2.08 -5.98 23.27
CA HIS A 189 -2.35 -5.85 24.72
C HIS A 189 -2.57 -4.38 25.14
#